data_c29f30b3f64268532ebae9177d02e406
#
_entry.id   c29f30b3f64268532ebae9177d02e406
#
_cell.length_a   1.000
_cell.length_b   1.000
_cell.length_c   1.000
_cell.angle_alpha   90.00
_cell.angle_beta   90.00
_cell.angle_gamma   90.00
#
_symmetry.space_group_name_H-M   'P 1'
#
loop_
_entity.id
_entity.type
_entity.pdbx_description
1 polymer ?
#
loop_
_entity_poly.entity_id
_entity_poly.type
_entity_poly.pdbx_seq_one_letter_code
_entity_poly.pdbx_strand_id
1 'polypeptide(L)'
;MRIALLAHLRHPIAPPFAGGLEAYTWHLAEGLSARGHDVTLFAAGDSDRRFVIDPVIPVHHEASFPGMEHRGDAGLKAHVDAGYAAACDRIAAGGFDVLHNNSLSRLPLERHRTTAVPTVTSLHVPPYDALRWFVHESLTPGHRITATSRAHARGWWPDGVPQDVSVLANGIDPAAWPFQEEGDGSAVWCGRMARVKGPHHSVAAARRFGLPLTLFGPIEEPDYWQAEVAPLLGGPIRYGGHCDGATLARRIGRASVFLFTPCWEEPFGLVAVEAMACGLPVAGFAMGAAEEVVGEAGRLVSVGDEAALAGAIGAALAIPRTVPHARVLCLFTRERWLDRCEALYAQARAA
;
A
#
# COMPACT_ATOMS: atom_id res chain seq x y z
N MET A 1 -1.64 -15.37 -20.27
CA MET A 1 -2.86 -15.74 -19.50
C MET A 1 -3.90 -14.67 -19.68
N ARG A 2 -5.18 -15.04 -19.62
CA ARG A 2 -6.30 -14.10 -19.46
C ARG A 2 -6.56 -13.88 -17.97
N ILE A 3 -6.32 -12.67 -17.47
CA ILE A 3 -6.35 -12.35 -16.05
C ILE A 3 -7.50 -11.38 -15.78
N ALA A 4 -8.42 -11.76 -14.88
CA ALA A 4 -9.35 -10.82 -14.28
C ALA A 4 -8.69 -10.16 -13.08
N LEU A 5 -8.54 -8.85 -13.09
CA LEU A 5 -8.03 -8.09 -11.95
C LEU A 5 -9.18 -7.30 -11.32
N LEU A 6 -9.65 -7.73 -10.15
CA LEU A 6 -10.80 -7.12 -9.47
C LEU A 6 -10.31 -6.09 -8.45
N ALA A 7 -10.64 -4.83 -8.69
CA ALA A 7 -10.18 -3.70 -7.91
C ALA A 7 -11.12 -3.31 -6.77
N HIS A 8 -10.59 -2.53 -5.82
CA HIS A 8 -11.37 -1.76 -4.86
C HIS A 8 -12.09 -0.59 -5.56
N LEU A 9 -13.28 -0.22 -5.10
CA LEU A 9 -14.16 0.72 -5.83
C LEU A 9 -14.27 2.11 -5.19
N ARG A 10 -13.50 2.40 -4.14
CA ARG A 10 -13.60 3.67 -3.43
C ARG A 10 -13.13 4.85 -4.28
N HIS A 11 -12.04 4.68 -4.98
CA HIS A 11 -11.43 5.65 -5.88
C HIS A 11 -11.16 5.00 -7.23
N PRO A 12 -11.01 5.79 -8.32
CA PRO A 12 -10.65 5.24 -9.62
C PRO A 12 -9.23 4.64 -9.59
N ILE A 13 -9.00 3.59 -10.35
CA ILE A 13 -7.67 3.05 -10.57
C ILE A 13 -6.98 3.89 -11.66
N ALA A 14 -6.54 5.07 -11.26
CA ALA A 14 -5.93 6.08 -12.14
C ALA A 14 -5.05 7.04 -11.34
N PRO A 15 -3.93 7.55 -11.89
CA PRO A 15 -3.19 8.64 -11.28
C PRO A 15 -3.93 10.00 -11.42
N PRO A 16 -3.79 10.93 -10.46
CA PRO A 16 -3.01 10.76 -9.22
C PRO A 16 -3.73 9.83 -8.23
N PHE A 17 -2.98 8.90 -7.64
CA PHE A 17 -3.57 7.88 -6.76
C PHE A 17 -4.03 8.46 -5.43
N ALA A 18 -5.21 8.05 -4.97
CA ALA A 18 -5.72 8.40 -3.64
C ALA A 18 -5.02 7.63 -2.52
N GLY A 19 -4.53 6.42 -2.80
CA GLY A 19 -3.84 5.58 -1.83
C GLY A 19 -2.98 4.48 -2.45
N GLY A 20 -2.33 3.71 -1.58
CA GLY A 20 -1.42 2.64 -2.00
C GLY A 20 -2.12 1.47 -2.69
N LEU A 21 -3.39 1.21 -2.41
CA LEU A 21 -4.13 0.10 -3.03
C LEU A 21 -4.47 0.38 -4.50
N GLU A 22 -4.87 1.61 -4.81
CA GLU A 22 -5.10 2.07 -6.18
C GLU A 22 -3.79 2.01 -6.98
N ALA A 23 -2.70 2.53 -6.42
CA ALA A 23 -1.38 2.48 -7.04
C ALA A 23 -0.92 1.03 -7.27
N TYR A 24 -1.06 0.15 -6.26
CA TYR A 24 -0.74 -1.28 -6.37
C TYR A 24 -1.51 -1.93 -7.52
N THR A 25 -2.83 -1.74 -7.57
CA THR A 25 -3.68 -2.37 -8.59
C THR A 25 -3.34 -1.86 -9.99
N TRP A 26 -3.07 -0.57 -10.12
CA TRP A 26 -2.67 0.05 -11.38
C TRP A 26 -1.32 -0.49 -11.88
N HIS A 27 -0.30 -0.52 -11.00
CA HIS A 27 1.02 -1.05 -11.35
C HIS A 27 1.00 -2.55 -11.64
N LEU A 28 0.11 -3.31 -11.00
CA LEU A 28 -0.09 -4.72 -11.30
C LEU A 28 -0.69 -4.90 -12.70
N ALA A 29 -1.74 -4.15 -13.04
CA ALA A 29 -2.34 -4.19 -14.37
C ALA A 29 -1.33 -3.82 -15.46
N GLU A 30 -0.57 -2.72 -15.25
CA GLU A 30 0.47 -2.27 -16.19
C GLU A 30 1.56 -3.33 -16.36
N GLY A 31 2.11 -3.83 -15.25
CA GLY A 31 3.21 -4.78 -15.28
C GLY A 31 2.84 -6.11 -15.93
N LEU A 32 1.67 -6.66 -15.60
CA LEU A 32 1.18 -7.90 -16.21
C LEU A 32 0.89 -7.72 -17.71
N SER A 33 0.28 -6.59 -18.11
CA SER A 33 0.05 -6.28 -19.53
C SER A 33 1.36 -6.15 -20.31
N ALA A 34 2.37 -5.48 -19.73
CA ALA A 34 3.70 -5.35 -20.33
C ALA A 34 4.43 -6.70 -20.50
N ARG A 35 4.08 -7.70 -19.65
CA ARG A 35 4.58 -9.08 -19.77
C ARG A 35 3.77 -9.95 -20.74
N GLY A 36 2.82 -9.37 -21.47
CA GLY A 36 2.04 -10.06 -22.51
C GLY A 36 0.85 -10.86 -21.96
N HIS A 37 0.38 -10.58 -20.75
CA HIS A 37 -0.89 -11.10 -20.27
C HIS A 37 -2.06 -10.28 -20.83
N ASP A 38 -3.19 -10.95 -21.08
CA ASP A 38 -4.47 -10.32 -21.42
C ASP A 38 -5.19 -9.97 -20.12
N VAL A 39 -5.08 -8.70 -19.69
CA VAL A 39 -5.58 -8.23 -18.41
C VAL A 39 -6.86 -7.44 -18.60
N THR A 40 -7.96 -7.91 -17.99
CA THR A 40 -9.20 -7.13 -17.86
C THR A 40 -9.31 -6.59 -16.45
N LEU A 41 -9.38 -5.27 -16.31
CA LEU A 41 -9.52 -4.57 -15.04
C LEU A 41 -11.00 -4.39 -14.68
N PHE A 42 -11.49 -5.14 -13.72
CA PHE A 42 -12.80 -4.98 -13.10
C PHE A 42 -12.73 -3.90 -12.02
N ALA A 43 -13.13 -2.68 -12.36
CA ALA A 43 -12.99 -1.48 -11.54
C ALA A 43 -14.15 -0.51 -11.72
N ALA A 44 -14.09 0.67 -11.11
CA ALA A 44 -14.98 1.77 -11.45
C ALA A 44 -14.74 2.23 -12.90
N GLY A 45 -15.80 2.55 -13.61
CA GLY A 45 -15.75 2.85 -15.06
C GLY A 45 -15.00 4.13 -15.44
N ASP A 46 -14.71 4.98 -14.45
CA ASP A 46 -13.89 6.19 -14.56
C ASP A 46 -12.39 5.95 -14.24
N SER A 47 -11.96 4.69 -14.15
CA SER A 47 -10.55 4.30 -14.04
C SER A 47 -9.77 4.56 -15.34
N ASP A 48 -8.44 4.38 -15.30
CA ASP A 48 -7.53 4.72 -16.39
C ASP A 48 -7.83 3.93 -17.68
N ARG A 49 -8.22 4.64 -18.74
CA ARG A 49 -8.63 4.07 -20.04
C ARG A 49 -7.50 3.41 -20.84
N ARG A 50 -6.26 3.42 -20.35
CA ARG A 50 -5.19 2.62 -20.96
C ARG A 50 -5.40 1.12 -20.78
N PHE A 51 -6.21 0.71 -19.80
CA PHE A 51 -6.57 -0.68 -19.55
C PHE A 51 -7.91 -1.05 -20.20
N VAL A 52 -8.10 -2.33 -20.49
CA VAL A 52 -9.42 -2.89 -20.80
C VAL A 52 -10.22 -2.92 -19.50
N ILE A 53 -11.21 -2.04 -19.37
CA ILE A 53 -12.05 -1.94 -18.18
C ILE A 53 -13.37 -2.67 -18.39
N ASP A 54 -13.73 -3.55 -17.48
CA ASP A 54 -15.08 -4.06 -17.29
C ASP A 54 -15.67 -3.35 -16.04
N PRO A 55 -16.61 -2.41 -16.20
CA PRO A 55 -17.04 -1.58 -15.10
C PRO A 55 -17.89 -2.37 -14.10
N VAL A 56 -17.40 -2.40 -12.85
CA VAL A 56 -18.12 -2.96 -11.70
C VAL A 56 -19.22 -2.00 -11.26
N ILE A 57 -18.91 -0.71 -11.21
CA ILE A 57 -19.82 0.42 -11.03
C ILE A 57 -19.46 1.51 -12.06
N PRO A 58 -20.43 2.36 -12.47
CA PRO A 58 -20.15 3.36 -13.50
C PRO A 58 -19.08 4.39 -13.12
N VAL A 59 -19.11 4.85 -11.86
CA VAL A 59 -18.19 5.85 -11.28
C VAL A 59 -17.81 5.38 -9.87
N HIS A 60 -16.58 5.66 -9.45
CA HIS A 60 -16.10 5.29 -8.12
C HIS A 60 -17.00 5.83 -7.00
N HIS A 61 -17.14 5.08 -5.91
CA HIS A 61 -18.19 5.40 -4.93
C HIS A 61 -17.94 6.67 -4.13
N GLU A 62 -16.68 7.12 -3.95
CA GLU A 62 -16.40 8.39 -3.27
C GLU A 62 -16.98 9.59 -4.03
N ALA A 63 -17.20 9.50 -5.36
CA ALA A 63 -17.87 10.56 -6.12
C ALA A 63 -19.37 10.63 -5.84
N SER A 64 -20.02 9.48 -5.56
CA SER A 64 -21.47 9.41 -5.30
C SER A 64 -21.81 9.48 -3.79
N PHE A 65 -20.85 9.08 -2.94
CA PHE A 65 -20.96 9.02 -1.48
C PHE A 65 -19.67 9.59 -0.86
N PRO A 66 -19.43 10.90 -0.96
CA PRO A 66 -18.19 11.52 -0.52
C PRO A 66 -18.08 11.55 1.01
N GLY A 67 -16.86 11.29 1.50
CA GLY A 67 -16.54 11.46 2.91
C GLY A 67 -16.76 10.24 3.79
N MET A 68 -16.32 10.40 5.03
CA MET A 68 -16.33 9.33 6.04
C MET A 68 -17.73 9.07 6.62
N GLU A 69 -18.64 10.05 6.50
CA GLU A 69 -20.01 9.96 7.00
C GLU A 69 -20.84 8.87 6.34
N HIS A 70 -20.48 8.48 5.11
CA HIS A 70 -21.14 7.38 4.39
C HIS A 70 -20.57 5.99 4.73
N ARG A 71 -19.56 5.90 5.59
CA ARG A 71 -19.06 4.60 6.06
C ARG A 71 -20.15 3.87 6.83
N GLY A 72 -20.54 2.69 6.31
CA GLY A 72 -21.61 1.89 6.89
C GLY A 72 -23.01 2.23 6.36
N ASP A 73 -23.16 3.18 5.43
CA ASP A 73 -24.41 3.46 4.76
C ASP A 73 -24.94 2.22 4.03
N ALA A 74 -26.21 1.86 4.27
CA ALA A 74 -26.82 0.66 3.70
C ALA A 74 -27.00 0.77 2.17
N GLY A 75 -27.26 1.98 1.65
CA GLY A 75 -27.39 2.23 0.22
C GLY A 75 -26.06 2.07 -0.50
N LEU A 76 -24.97 2.65 0.06
CA LEU A 76 -23.62 2.46 -0.46
C LEU A 76 -23.25 0.97 -0.46
N LYS A 77 -23.50 0.28 0.67
CA LYS A 77 -23.20 -1.14 0.78
C LYS A 77 -23.95 -1.96 -0.26
N ALA A 78 -25.27 -1.73 -0.42
CA ALA A 78 -26.08 -2.43 -1.41
C ALA A 78 -25.62 -2.17 -2.84
N HIS A 79 -25.25 -0.91 -3.17
CA HIS A 79 -24.74 -0.53 -4.47
C HIS A 79 -23.43 -1.25 -4.82
N VAL A 80 -22.47 -1.24 -3.90
CA VAL A 80 -21.18 -1.89 -4.06
C VAL A 80 -21.31 -3.42 -4.12
N ASP A 81 -22.13 -4.02 -3.24
CA ASP A 81 -22.38 -5.46 -3.21
C ASP A 81 -23.02 -5.93 -4.53
N ALA A 82 -24.02 -5.20 -5.07
CA ALA A 82 -24.62 -5.53 -6.36
C ALA A 82 -23.61 -5.48 -7.52
N GLY A 83 -22.74 -4.46 -7.55
CA GLY A 83 -21.67 -4.33 -8.53
C GLY A 83 -20.71 -5.51 -8.49
N TYR A 84 -20.19 -5.86 -7.31
CA TYR A 84 -19.30 -7.00 -7.14
C TYR A 84 -19.98 -8.35 -7.46
N ALA A 85 -21.24 -8.56 -7.10
CA ALA A 85 -21.96 -9.76 -7.44
C ALA A 85 -22.03 -9.94 -8.95
N ALA A 86 -22.45 -8.91 -9.68
CA ALA A 86 -22.51 -8.92 -11.15
C ALA A 86 -21.11 -9.11 -11.79
N ALA A 87 -20.07 -8.49 -11.24
CA ALA A 87 -18.70 -8.68 -11.71
C ALA A 87 -18.23 -10.12 -11.52
N CYS A 88 -18.49 -10.74 -10.36
CA CYS A 88 -18.16 -12.14 -10.11
C CYS A 88 -18.86 -13.08 -11.12
N ASP A 89 -20.13 -12.82 -11.44
CA ASP A 89 -20.86 -13.61 -12.45
C ASP A 89 -20.23 -13.47 -13.85
N ARG A 90 -19.84 -12.26 -14.26
CA ARG A 90 -19.12 -12.02 -15.53
C ARG A 90 -17.74 -12.67 -15.54
N ILE A 91 -16.98 -12.62 -14.44
CA ILE A 91 -15.68 -13.28 -14.30
C ILE A 91 -15.84 -14.79 -14.45
N ALA A 92 -16.82 -15.39 -13.78
CA ALA A 92 -17.10 -16.83 -13.86
C ALA A 92 -17.44 -17.30 -15.30
N ALA A 93 -18.18 -16.48 -16.05
CA ALA A 93 -18.57 -16.77 -17.43
C ALA A 93 -17.49 -16.36 -18.47
N GLY A 94 -16.51 -15.54 -18.10
CA GLY A 94 -15.60 -14.86 -19.02
C GLY A 94 -14.43 -15.70 -19.53
N GLY A 95 -14.21 -16.92 -19.02
CA GLY A 95 -13.11 -17.79 -19.44
C GLY A 95 -11.73 -17.25 -19.07
N PHE A 96 -11.61 -16.63 -17.91
CA PHE A 96 -10.35 -16.18 -17.33
C PHE A 96 -9.53 -17.36 -16.79
N ASP A 97 -8.23 -17.31 -16.97
CA ASP A 97 -7.29 -18.28 -16.41
C ASP A 97 -7.12 -18.14 -14.90
N VAL A 98 -7.26 -16.89 -14.40
CA VAL A 98 -7.11 -16.57 -12.98
C VAL A 98 -7.86 -15.26 -12.65
N LEU A 99 -8.41 -15.19 -11.45
CA LEU A 99 -8.87 -13.96 -10.81
C LEU A 99 -7.82 -13.48 -9.80
N HIS A 100 -7.31 -12.25 -9.95
CA HIS A 100 -6.58 -11.56 -8.88
C HIS A 100 -7.52 -10.57 -8.18
N ASN A 101 -7.83 -10.84 -6.93
CA ASN A 101 -8.79 -10.06 -6.14
C ASN A 101 -8.10 -9.07 -5.21
N ASN A 102 -8.25 -7.78 -5.48
CA ASN A 102 -7.80 -6.64 -4.65
C ASN A 102 -8.99 -5.84 -4.09
N SER A 103 -10.19 -6.39 -4.10
CA SER A 103 -11.43 -5.63 -3.87
C SER A 103 -11.69 -5.26 -2.42
N LEU A 104 -11.12 -5.96 -1.44
CA LEU A 104 -11.48 -5.90 -0.02
C LEU A 104 -12.98 -6.21 0.23
N SER A 105 -13.66 -6.85 -0.72
CA SER A 105 -15.05 -7.28 -0.61
C SER A 105 -15.14 -8.75 -0.19
N ARG A 106 -16.16 -9.06 0.62
CA ARG A 106 -16.50 -10.45 0.97
C ARG A 106 -17.01 -11.27 -0.22
N LEU A 107 -17.63 -10.61 -1.21
CA LEU A 107 -18.33 -11.32 -2.28
C LEU A 107 -17.41 -12.19 -3.16
N PRO A 108 -16.25 -11.74 -3.62
CA PRO A 108 -15.31 -12.61 -4.33
C PRO A 108 -14.83 -13.80 -3.47
N LEU A 109 -14.70 -13.62 -2.15
CA LEU A 109 -14.30 -14.68 -1.21
C LEU A 109 -15.41 -15.74 -1.06
N GLU A 110 -16.67 -15.31 -0.96
CA GLU A 110 -17.85 -16.20 -0.91
C GLU A 110 -18.03 -16.95 -2.24
N ARG A 111 -17.97 -16.22 -3.37
CA ARG A 111 -18.19 -16.75 -4.71
C ARG A 111 -17.08 -17.69 -5.19
N HIS A 112 -15.86 -17.53 -4.70
CA HIS A 112 -14.77 -18.45 -5.02
C HIS A 112 -15.15 -19.90 -4.77
N ARG A 113 -15.91 -20.19 -3.73
CA ARG A 113 -16.35 -21.56 -3.37
C ARG A 113 -17.29 -22.21 -4.41
N THR A 114 -17.85 -21.43 -5.31
CA THR A 114 -18.81 -21.87 -6.34
C THR A 114 -18.34 -21.61 -7.77
N THR A 115 -17.16 -21.01 -7.96
CA THR A 115 -16.57 -20.77 -9.28
C THR A 115 -15.38 -21.70 -9.55
N ALA A 116 -15.19 -22.07 -10.80
CA ALA A 116 -14.04 -22.85 -11.24
C ALA A 116 -12.82 -21.95 -11.57
N VAL A 117 -12.92 -20.63 -11.44
CA VAL A 117 -11.82 -19.71 -11.76
C VAL A 117 -10.81 -19.72 -10.62
N PRO A 118 -9.56 -20.16 -10.85
CA PRO A 118 -8.49 -20.08 -9.86
C PRO A 118 -8.33 -18.65 -9.36
N THR A 119 -8.18 -18.45 -8.04
CA THR A 119 -8.20 -17.12 -7.45
C THR A 119 -6.97 -16.84 -6.60
N VAL A 120 -6.41 -15.65 -6.72
CA VAL A 120 -5.43 -15.08 -5.79
C VAL A 120 -6.05 -13.85 -5.15
N THR A 121 -6.16 -13.82 -3.83
CA THR A 121 -6.61 -12.63 -3.09
C THR A 121 -5.45 -11.99 -2.36
N SER A 122 -5.19 -10.71 -2.62
CA SER A 122 -4.19 -9.93 -1.91
C SER A 122 -4.82 -9.08 -0.82
N LEU A 123 -4.36 -9.28 0.42
CA LEU A 123 -4.76 -8.48 1.57
C LEU A 123 -3.84 -7.25 1.65
N HIS A 124 -4.45 -6.06 1.78
CA HIS A 124 -3.73 -4.78 1.75
C HIS A 124 -3.95 -3.92 2.99
N VAL A 125 -4.86 -4.32 3.86
CA VAL A 125 -5.25 -3.59 5.07
C VAL A 125 -5.13 -4.50 6.28
N PRO A 126 -4.96 -3.97 7.49
CA PRO A 126 -5.06 -4.77 8.71
C PRO A 126 -6.40 -5.48 8.79
N PRO A 127 -6.48 -6.61 9.52
CA PRO A 127 -7.73 -7.34 9.67
C PRO A 127 -8.82 -6.50 10.33
N TYR A 128 -10.05 -6.67 9.85
CA TYR A 128 -11.25 -6.11 10.47
C TYR A 128 -12.38 -7.14 10.44
N ASP A 129 -13.25 -7.09 11.43
CA ASP A 129 -14.21 -8.17 11.73
C ASP A 129 -15.11 -8.51 10.54
N ALA A 130 -15.56 -7.49 9.80
CA ALA A 130 -16.46 -7.68 8.67
C ALA A 130 -15.87 -8.51 7.51
N LEU A 131 -14.55 -8.64 7.42
CA LEU A 131 -13.90 -9.41 6.36
C LEU A 131 -13.15 -10.64 6.87
N ARG A 132 -12.69 -10.64 8.14
CA ARG A 132 -11.84 -11.69 8.70
C ARG A 132 -12.45 -13.08 8.54
N TRP A 133 -13.73 -13.24 8.89
CA TRP A 133 -14.41 -14.52 8.76
C TRP A 133 -14.40 -15.03 7.31
N PHE A 134 -14.71 -14.18 6.35
CA PHE A 134 -14.75 -14.56 4.93
C PHE A 134 -13.36 -14.93 4.39
N VAL A 135 -12.32 -14.23 4.82
CA VAL A 135 -10.93 -14.55 4.46
C VAL A 135 -10.55 -15.93 4.98
N HIS A 136 -10.86 -16.25 6.24
CA HIS A 136 -10.55 -17.55 6.83
C HIS A 136 -11.33 -18.69 6.15
N GLU A 137 -12.63 -18.49 5.89
CA GLU A 137 -13.49 -19.50 5.28
C GLU A 137 -13.26 -19.70 3.76
N SER A 138 -12.56 -18.77 3.10
CA SER A 138 -12.32 -18.86 1.65
C SER A 138 -11.11 -19.69 1.28
N LEU A 139 -10.29 -20.15 2.23
CA LEU A 139 -9.11 -20.98 1.97
C LEU A 139 -9.51 -22.32 1.38
N THR A 140 -9.11 -22.56 0.14
CA THR A 140 -9.32 -23.81 -0.62
C THR A 140 -8.11 -24.03 -1.54
N PRO A 141 -7.87 -25.26 -2.06
CA PRO A 141 -6.72 -25.50 -2.94
C PRO A 141 -6.60 -24.56 -4.14
N GLY A 142 -7.70 -24.18 -4.78
CA GLY A 142 -7.74 -23.24 -5.91
C GLY A 142 -7.72 -21.75 -5.53
N HIS A 143 -7.66 -21.43 -4.23
CA HIS A 143 -7.61 -20.07 -3.73
C HIS A 143 -6.33 -19.82 -2.92
N ARG A 144 -5.49 -18.95 -3.42
CA ARG A 144 -4.29 -18.47 -2.71
C ARG A 144 -4.55 -17.11 -2.10
N ILE A 145 -4.21 -16.95 -0.82
CA ILE A 145 -4.30 -15.65 -0.15
C ILE A 145 -2.89 -15.13 0.09
N THR A 146 -2.71 -13.83 -0.11
CA THR A 146 -1.44 -13.18 0.15
C THR A 146 -1.59 -12.05 1.16
N ALA A 147 -0.59 -11.91 2.03
CA ALA A 147 -0.39 -10.75 2.88
C ALA A 147 0.90 -10.05 2.46
N THR A 148 0.98 -8.74 2.65
CA THR A 148 2.10 -7.92 2.17
C THR A 148 3.37 -8.08 3.02
N SER A 149 3.26 -8.66 4.23
CA SER A 149 4.37 -8.96 5.14
C SER A 149 4.02 -10.11 6.07
N ARG A 150 5.03 -10.66 6.77
CA ARG A 150 4.79 -11.67 7.81
C ARG A 150 4.04 -11.08 9.01
N ALA A 151 4.34 -9.83 9.38
CA ALA A 151 3.60 -9.12 10.42
C ALA A 151 2.13 -8.98 10.04
N HIS A 152 1.85 -8.57 8.80
CA HIS A 152 0.49 -8.46 8.29
C HIS A 152 -0.23 -9.81 8.27
N ALA A 153 0.42 -10.90 7.82
CA ALA A 153 -0.15 -12.24 7.87
C ALA A 153 -0.51 -12.67 9.30
N ARG A 154 0.40 -12.45 10.27
CA ARG A 154 0.11 -12.75 11.69
C ARG A 154 -1.06 -11.94 12.24
N GLY A 155 -1.26 -10.71 11.80
CA GLY A 155 -2.44 -9.92 12.18
C GLY A 155 -3.75 -10.58 11.74
N TRP A 156 -3.79 -11.16 10.54
CA TRP A 156 -4.96 -11.90 10.04
C TRP A 156 -5.14 -13.26 10.72
N TRP A 157 -4.07 -13.97 11.03
CA TRP A 157 -4.05 -15.29 11.67
C TRP A 157 -3.17 -15.29 12.93
N PRO A 158 -3.66 -14.75 14.05
CA PRO A 158 -2.87 -14.64 15.28
C PRO A 158 -2.51 -16.01 15.89
N ASP A 159 -3.34 -17.03 15.67
CA ASP A 159 -3.15 -18.40 16.17
C ASP A 159 -2.23 -19.25 15.25
N GLY A 160 -1.78 -18.71 14.15
CA GLY A 160 -0.88 -19.39 13.19
C GLY A 160 -1.30 -19.18 11.74
N VAL A 161 -0.36 -18.75 10.91
CA VAL A 161 -0.60 -18.49 9.49
C VAL A 161 -0.70 -19.81 8.73
N PRO A 162 -1.82 -20.09 7.99
CA PRO A 162 -1.97 -21.30 7.19
C PRO A 162 -0.90 -21.43 6.10
N GLN A 163 -0.57 -22.65 5.70
CA GLN A 163 0.43 -22.92 4.64
C GLN A 163 0.03 -22.36 3.27
N ASP A 164 -1.26 -22.24 3.01
CA ASP A 164 -1.81 -21.70 1.77
C ASP A 164 -1.81 -20.17 1.70
N VAL A 165 -1.37 -19.50 2.78
CA VAL A 165 -1.18 -18.05 2.84
C VAL A 165 0.28 -17.73 2.55
N SER A 166 0.52 -16.90 1.54
CA SER A 166 1.85 -16.50 1.11
C SER A 166 2.15 -15.04 1.48
N VAL A 167 3.42 -14.73 1.76
CA VAL A 167 3.87 -13.34 1.85
C VAL A 167 4.25 -12.84 0.46
N LEU A 168 3.51 -11.87 -0.04
CA LEU A 168 3.75 -11.17 -1.30
C LEU A 168 4.10 -9.71 -1.00
N ALA A 169 5.38 -9.44 -0.75
CA ALA A 169 5.87 -8.08 -0.56
C ALA A 169 5.58 -7.23 -1.80
N ASN A 170 5.12 -6.00 -1.59
CA ASN A 170 4.89 -5.06 -2.68
C ASN A 170 6.20 -4.71 -3.38
N GLY A 171 6.14 -4.48 -4.69
CA GLY A 171 7.26 -4.03 -5.51
C GLY A 171 7.06 -2.60 -6.00
N ILE A 172 8.17 -1.90 -6.18
CA ILE A 172 8.22 -0.59 -6.83
C ILE A 172 9.12 -0.64 -8.05
N ASP A 173 8.95 0.32 -8.97
CA ASP A 173 9.89 0.54 -10.05
C ASP A 173 11.03 1.44 -9.56
N PRO A 174 12.28 0.93 -9.38
CA PRO A 174 13.38 1.76 -8.91
C PRO A 174 13.72 2.93 -9.84
N ALA A 175 13.40 2.83 -11.13
CA ALA A 175 13.62 3.92 -12.08
C ALA A 175 12.73 5.14 -11.80
N ALA A 176 11.55 4.93 -11.20
CA ALA A 176 10.67 6.01 -10.77
C ALA A 176 11.17 6.72 -9.49
N TRP A 177 12.09 6.09 -8.73
CA TRP A 177 12.65 6.58 -7.46
C TRP A 177 14.19 6.61 -7.54
N PRO A 178 14.76 7.54 -8.32
CA PRO A 178 16.18 7.50 -8.65
C PRO A 178 17.07 7.70 -7.42
N PHE A 179 18.08 6.83 -7.32
CA PHE A 179 19.10 6.90 -6.28
C PHE A 179 19.83 8.23 -6.30
N GLN A 180 20.08 8.80 -5.13
CA GLN A 180 20.89 9.99 -4.91
C GLN A 180 22.06 9.65 -4.00
N GLU A 181 23.27 10.04 -4.36
CA GLU A 181 24.45 9.74 -3.56
C GLU A 181 24.55 10.60 -2.31
N GLU A 182 24.05 11.84 -2.38
CA GLU A 182 24.14 12.81 -1.30
C GLU A 182 22.75 13.32 -0.89
N GLY A 183 22.62 13.71 0.36
CA GLY A 183 21.46 14.39 0.92
C GLY A 183 21.78 15.83 1.33
N ASP A 184 20.77 16.65 1.48
CA ASP A 184 20.88 18.08 1.78
C ASP A 184 20.92 18.40 3.29
N GLY A 185 21.02 17.40 4.16
CA GLY A 185 21.00 17.55 5.60
C GLY A 185 19.60 17.70 6.19
N SER A 186 18.51 17.50 5.42
CA SER A 186 17.14 17.56 5.92
C SER A 186 16.53 16.18 6.13
N ALA A 187 15.40 16.15 6.87
CA ALA A 187 14.49 15.01 6.94
C ALA A 187 13.29 15.21 6.01
N VAL A 188 12.70 14.11 5.60
CA VAL A 188 11.42 14.08 4.90
C VAL A 188 10.48 13.06 5.53
N TRP A 189 9.19 13.38 5.54
CA TRP A 189 8.11 12.47 5.88
C TRP A 189 7.08 12.50 4.75
N CYS A 190 6.50 11.35 4.42
CA CYS A 190 5.47 11.25 3.39
C CYS A 190 4.35 10.31 3.82
N GLY A 191 3.12 10.75 3.59
CA GLY A 191 1.93 9.99 3.89
C GLY A 191 0.67 10.85 3.95
N ARG A 192 -0.49 10.23 4.11
CA ARG A 192 -1.72 10.96 4.39
C ARG A 192 -1.62 11.62 5.76
N MET A 193 -2.01 12.88 5.86
CA MET A 193 -2.06 13.60 7.14
C MET A 193 -3.24 13.06 7.95
N ALA A 194 -3.00 11.94 8.61
CA ALA A 194 -3.93 11.22 9.45
C ALA A 194 -3.23 10.75 10.73
N ARG A 195 -3.97 10.65 11.83
CA ARG A 195 -3.41 10.25 13.15
C ARG A 195 -2.69 8.91 13.09
N VAL A 196 -3.25 7.94 12.36
CA VAL A 196 -2.64 6.61 12.20
C VAL A 196 -1.28 6.63 11.49
N LYS A 197 -0.93 7.69 10.78
CA LYS A 197 0.37 7.87 10.12
C LYS A 197 1.37 8.67 10.97
N GLY A 198 0.92 9.36 12.00
CA GLY A 198 1.73 9.99 13.03
C GLY A 198 2.69 11.10 12.59
N PRO A 199 2.34 12.01 11.65
CA PRO A 199 3.26 13.08 11.23
C PRO A 199 3.69 13.99 12.39
N HIS A 200 2.87 14.20 13.41
CA HIS A 200 3.21 15.00 14.60
C HIS A 200 4.42 14.42 15.37
N HIS A 201 4.56 13.09 15.45
CA HIS A 201 5.73 12.45 16.06
C HIS A 201 7.01 12.73 15.27
N SER A 202 6.94 12.73 13.94
CA SER A 202 8.08 13.06 13.09
C SER A 202 8.53 14.51 13.30
N VAL A 203 7.57 15.43 13.47
CA VAL A 203 7.87 16.83 13.77
C VAL A 203 8.53 16.99 15.15
N ALA A 204 7.98 16.32 16.17
CA ALA A 204 8.55 16.36 17.52
C ALA A 204 10.00 15.85 17.54
N ALA A 205 10.25 14.70 16.91
CA ALA A 205 11.59 14.10 16.82
C ALA A 205 12.57 14.98 16.02
N ALA A 206 12.16 15.52 14.87
CA ALA A 206 12.99 16.39 14.04
C ALA A 206 13.38 17.67 14.78
N ARG A 207 12.42 18.30 15.49
CA ARG A 207 12.70 19.48 16.34
C ARG A 207 13.68 19.17 17.46
N ARG A 208 13.48 18.03 18.15
CA ARG A 208 14.35 17.60 19.25
C ARG A 208 15.79 17.32 18.77
N PHE A 209 15.93 16.76 17.57
CA PHE A 209 17.24 16.53 16.94
C PHE A 209 17.85 17.79 16.34
N GLY A 210 17.04 18.79 16.03
CA GLY A 210 17.48 20.04 15.38
C GLY A 210 17.57 19.93 13.85
N LEU A 211 16.78 19.06 13.21
CA LEU A 211 16.81 18.80 11.77
C LEU A 211 15.66 19.48 11.03
N PRO A 212 15.90 20.13 9.87
CA PRO A 212 14.82 20.58 9.02
C PRO A 212 13.97 19.39 8.53
N LEU A 213 12.65 19.56 8.50
CA LEU A 213 11.73 18.53 8.06
C LEU A 213 10.70 19.08 7.08
N THR A 214 10.47 18.36 5.99
CA THR A 214 9.34 18.62 5.09
C THR A 214 8.37 17.44 5.10
N LEU A 215 7.08 17.75 5.33
CA LEU A 215 5.97 16.80 5.29
C LEU A 215 5.30 16.85 3.91
N PHE A 216 5.06 15.69 3.28
CA PHE A 216 4.35 15.58 2.01
C PHE A 216 3.14 14.66 2.13
N GLY A 217 2.06 15.00 1.43
CA GLY A 217 0.86 14.17 1.27
C GLY A 217 -0.45 14.91 1.49
N PRO A 218 -1.59 14.28 1.17
CA PRO A 218 -2.90 14.90 1.30
C PRO A 218 -3.34 15.00 2.77
N ILE A 219 -4.12 16.03 3.10
CA ILE A 219 -4.76 16.18 4.40
C ILE A 219 -6.05 15.35 4.37
N GLU A 220 -6.03 14.18 5.01
CA GLU A 220 -7.18 13.27 5.08
C GLU A 220 -8.06 13.55 6.30
N GLU A 221 -7.46 13.96 7.41
CA GLU A 221 -8.16 14.28 8.66
C GLU A 221 -7.97 15.78 8.98
N PRO A 222 -8.85 16.69 8.51
CA PRO A 222 -8.69 18.13 8.68
C PRO A 222 -8.63 18.58 10.14
N ASP A 223 -9.45 17.99 11.02
CA ASP A 223 -9.47 18.34 12.45
C ASP A 223 -8.17 17.96 13.14
N TYR A 224 -7.65 16.77 12.87
CA TYR A 224 -6.35 16.32 13.35
C TYR A 224 -5.21 17.23 12.83
N TRP A 225 -5.25 17.57 11.53
CA TRP A 225 -4.28 18.48 10.94
C TRP A 225 -4.26 19.83 11.65
N GLN A 226 -5.42 20.46 11.84
CA GLN A 226 -5.53 21.77 12.48
C GLN A 226 -5.15 21.74 13.96
N ALA A 227 -5.49 20.67 14.66
CA ALA A 227 -5.24 20.58 16.10
C ALA A 227 -3.80 20.18 16.44
N GLU A 228 -3.20 19.27 15.68
CA GLU A 228 -1.97 18.59 16.12
C GLU A 228 -0.77 18.74 15.18
N VAL A 229 -0.96 19.06 13.89
CA VAL A 229 0.15 19.15 12.93
C VAL A 229 0.43 20.60 12.54
N ALA A 230 -0.59 21.32 12.10
CA ALA A 230 -0.44 22.71 11.62
C ALA A 230 0.19 23.65 12.65
N PRO A 231 -0.15 23.58 13.97
CA PRO A 231 0.50 24.42 14.99
C PRO A 231 1.99 24.11 15.18
N LEU A 232 2.44 22.93 14.73
CA LEU A 232 3.84 22.53 14.79
C LEU A 232 4.66 22.99 13.58
N LEU A 233 4.06 23.58 12.56
CA LEU A 233 4.78 24.11 11.40
C LEU A 233 5.46 25.43 11.74
N GLY A 234 6.51 25.74 10.98
CA GLY A 234 7.27 26.97 11.13
C GLY A 234 8.75 26.73 11.42
N GLY A 235 9.58 27.76 11.20
CA GLY A 235 11.02 27.61 11.25
C GLY A 235 11.52 26.59 10.24
N PRO A 236 12.23 25.53 10.68
CA PRO A 236 12.75 24.50 9.79
C PRO A 236 11.70 23.43 9.41
N ILE A 237 10.49 23.46 9.97
CA ILE A 237 9.44 22.46 9.72
C ILE A 237 8.43 23.01 8.71
N ARG A 238 8.24 22.31 7.59
CA ARG A 238 7.40 22.77 6.48
C ARG A 238 6.42 21.69 6.02
N TYR A 239 5.27 22.14 5.52
CA TYR A 239 4.37 21.32 4.73
C TYR A 239 4.61 21.60 3.24
N GLY A 240 4.98 20.55 2.50
CA GLY A 240 5.29 20.63 1.07
C GLY A 240 4.10 20.35 0.14
N GLY A 241 2.93 20.10 0.74
CA GLY A 241 1.71 19.79 -0.02
C GLY A 241 1.64 18.34 -0.51
N HIS A 242 0.62 18.06 -1.31
CA HIS A 242 0.49 16.82 -2.07
C HIS A 242 1.14 16.98 -3.44
N CYS A 243 2.03 16.05 -3.81
CA CYS A 243 2.79 16.09 -5.06
C CYS A 243 2.46 14.88 -5.93
N ASP A 244 2.63 15.01 -7.24
CA ASP A 244 2.68 13.86 -8.15
C ASP A 244 3.94 13.01 -7.88
N GLY A 245 3.90 11.74 -8.32
CA GLY A 245 4.95 10.77 -8.00
C GLY A 245 6.36 11.21 -8.42
N ALA A 246 6.53 11.78 -9.62
CA ALA A 246 7.83 12.21 -10.12
C ALA A 246 8.38 13.42 -9.34
N THR A 247 7.52 14.36 -8.97
CA THR A 247 7.90 15.50 -8.14
C THR A 247 8.23 15.03 -6.71
N LEU A 248 7.45 14.11 -6.16
CA LEU A 248 7.69 13.54 -4.84
C LEU A 248 9.03 12.80 -4.79
N ALA A 249 9.34 11.97 -5.79
CA ALA A 249 10.61 11.24 -5.88
C ALA A 249 11.81 12.17 -5.85
N ARG A 250 11.78 13.26 -6.65
CA ARG A 250 12.86 14.27 -6.63
C ARG A 250 13.00 14.98 -5.29
N ARG A 251 11.89 15.24 -4.60
CA ARG A 251 11.90 15.92 -3.30
C ARG A 251 12.38 15.00 -2.19
N ILE A 252 11.90 13.75 -2.16
CA ILE A 252 12.37 12.72 -1.22
C ILE A 252 13.86 12.49 -1.41
N GLY A 253 14.32 12.27 -2.65
CA GLY A 253 15.71 11.93 -2.96
C GLY A 253 16.72 12.96 -2.46
N ARG A 254 16.35 14.24 -2.33
CA ARG A 254 17.21 15.31 -1.80
C ARG A 254 17.45 15.23 -0.31
N ALA A 255 16.50 14.69 0.45
CA ALA A 255 16.62 14.60 1.91
C ALA A 255 17.71 13.61 2.33
N SER A 256 18.16 13.69 3.57
CA SER A 256 19.21 12.83 4.14
C SER A 256 18.64 11.65 4.93
N VAL A 257 17.41 11.74 5.43
CA VAL A 257 16.75 10.69 6.22
C VAL A 257 15.25 10.73 6.01
N PHE A 258 14.63 9.56 5.97
CA PHE A 258 13.18 9.42 5.94
C PHE A 258 12.63 9.12 7.35
N LEU A 259 11.63 9.90 7.79
CA LEU A 259 10.95 9.64 9.06
C LEU A 259 9.70 8.80 8.81
N PHE A 260 9.60 7.63 9.44
CA PHE A 260 8.52 6.68 9.28
C PHE A 260 7.85 6.40 10.62
N THR A 261 6.69 7.02 10.86
CA THR A 261 6.03 7.08 12.18
C THR A 261 4.63 6.46 12.21
N PRO A 262 4.41 5.24 11.69
CA PRO A 262 3.08 4.63 11.74
C PRO A 262 2.65 4.37 13.18
N CYS A 263 1.38 4.73 13.49
CA CYS A 263 0.71 4.48 14.76
C CYS A 263 -0.38 3.41 14.64
N TRP A 264 -0.32 2.58 13.63
CA TRP A 264 -1.22 1.46 13.35
C TRP A 264 -0.44 0.28 12.80
N GLU A 265 -1.02 -0.90 12.79
CA GLU A 265 -0.41 -2.10 12.20
C GLU A 265 -0.20 -1.92 10.70
N GLU A 266 0.87 -1.19 10.33
CA GLU A 266 1.20 -0.89 8.93
C GLU A 266 1.44 -2.19 8.15
N PRO A 267 0.62 -2.50 7.12
CA PRO A 267 0.74 -3.78 6.42
C PRO A 267 2.06 -3.94 5.67
N PHE A 268 2.62 -2.83 5.15
CA PHE A 268 3.88 -2.84 4.39
C PHE A 268 4.70 -1.56 4.54
N GLY A 269 4.14 -0.40 4.16
CA GLY A 269 4.86 0.87 4.20
C GLY A 269 5.59 1.18 2.89
N LEU A 270 4.86 1.22 1.77
CA LEU A 270 5.41 1.56 0.44
C LEU A 270 6.26 2.82 0.46
N VAL A 271 5.84 3.87 1.18
CA VAL A 271 6.59 5.14 1.27
C VAL A 271 8.00 4.97 1.85
N ALA A 272 8.22 4.01 2.75
CA ALA A 272 9.55 3.69 3.25
C ALA A 272 10.41 3.01 2.17
N VAL A 273 9.82 2.11 1.38
CA VAL A 273 10.51 1.47 0.24
C VAL A 273 10.86 2.49 -0.83
N GLU A 274 9.98 3.41 -1.14
CA GLU A 274 10.19 4.52 -2.08
C GLU A 274 11.33 5.43 -1.64
N ALA A 275 11.36 5.80 -0.36
CA ALA A 275 12.47 6.58 0.21
C ALA A 275 13.79 5.80 0.19
N MET A 276 13.77 4.53 0.57
CA MET A 276 14.95 3.65 0.53
C MET A 276 15.48 3.47 -0.90
N ALA A 277 14.62 3.43 -1.93
CA ALA A 277 15.03 3.39 -3.32
C ALA A 277 15.85 4.64 -3.71
N CYS A 278 15.44 5.80 -3.22
CA CYS A 278 16.23 7.04 -3.38
C CYS A 278 17.53 7.06 -2.55
N GLY A 279 17.78 6.04 -1.74
CA GLY A 279 18.97 5.93 -0.87
C GLY A 279 18.78 6.51 0.53
N LEU A 280 17.56 6.85 0.97
CA LEU A 280 17.36 7.40 2.31
C LEU A 280 17.36 6.31 3.38
N PRO A 281 18.20 6.39 4.40
CA PRO A 281 18.03 5.59 5.60
C PRO A 281 16.76 6.02 6.34
N VAL A 282 16.16 5.08 7.09
CA VAL A 282 14.89 5.27 7.77
C VAL A 282 15.09 5.41 9.28
N ALA A 283 14.52 6.44 9.89
CA ALA A 283 14.31 6.49 11.33
C ALA A 283 12.79 6.45 11.60
N GLY A 284 12.32 5.54 12.47
CA GLY A 284 10.89 5.37 12.59
C GLY A 284 10.43 4.52 13.76
N PHE A 285 9.14 4.18 13.76
CA PHE A 285 8.51 3.32 14.73
C PHE A 285 8.50 1.86 14.28
N ALA A 286 8.78 0.95 15.21
CA ALA A 286 8.69 -0.50 15.03
C ALA A 286 7.22 -0.93 15.13
N MET A 287 6.43 -0.66 14.08
CA MET A 287 5.01 -0.97 14.05
C MET A 287 4.63 -1.72 12.76
N GLY A 288 3.86 -2.80 12.91
CA GLY A 288 3.43 -3.62 11.79
C GLY A 288 4.61 -4.22 11.02
N ALA A 289 4.69 -3.98 9.72
CA ALA A 289 5.75 -4.48 8.84
C ALA A 289 7.05 -3.67 8.89
N ALA A 290 7.14 -2.59 9.68
CA ALA A 290 8.28 -1.67 9.65
C ALA A 290 9.63 -2.38 9.82
N GLU A 291 9.76 -3.30 10.80
CA GLU A 291 11.01 -4.04 11.03
C GLU A 291 11.38 -4.94 9.84
N GLU A 292 10.40 -5.62 9.27
CA GLU A 292 10.59 -6.52 8.12
C GLU A 292 11.00 -5.75 6.85
N VAL A 293 10.37 -4.59 6.62
CA VAL A 293 10.62 -3.77 5.43
C VAL A 293 11.92 -2.99 5.55
N VAL A 294 12.14 -2.32 6.66
CA VAL A 294 13.29 -1.44 6.86
C VAL A 294 14.58 -2.22 7.14
N GLY A 295 14.54 -3.21 8.02
CA GLY A 295 15.72 -4.02 8.38
C GLY A 295 16.95 -3.18 8.69
N GLU A 296 18.09 -3.55 8.11
CA GLU A 296 19.38 -2.86 8.28
C GLU A 296 19.42 -1.44 7.69
N ALA A 297 18.46 -1.09 6.82
CA ALA A 297 18.37 0.21 6.16
C ALA A 297 17.88 1.34 7.09
N GLY A 298 17.60 1.05 8.36
CA GLY A 298 17.12 2.07 9.28
C GLY A 298 17.34 1.77 10.76
N ARG A 299 16.76 2.64 11.57
CA ARG A 299 16.72 2.51 13.04
C ARG A 299 15.29 2.74 13.49
N LEU A 300 14.73 1.72 14.12
CA LEU A 300 13.35 1.74 14.58
C LEU A 300 13.29 1.71 16.11
N VAL A 301 12.30 2.40 16.65
CA VAL A 301 12.07 2.52 18.11
C VAL A 301 10.60 2.23 18.43
N SER A 302 10.28 2.13 19.71
CA SER A 302 8.90 1.92 20.16
C SER A 302 8.00 3.07 19.74
N VAL A 303 6.75 2.75 19.42
CA VAL A 303 5.73 3.74 19.02
C VAL A 303 5.52 4.77 20.13
N GLY A 304 5.49 6.05 19.75
CA GLY A 304 5.27 7.16 20.66
C GLY A 304 6.51 7.61 21.44
N ASP A 305 7.66 6.92 21.34
CA ASP A 305 8.91 7.37 21.98
C ASP A 305 9.66 8.36 21.06
N GLU A 306 9.24 9.62 21.12
CA GLU A 306 9.83 10.71 20.33
C GLU A 306 11.28 11.02 20.73
N ALA A 307 11.66 10.71 21.99
CA ALA A 307 13.01 10.93 22.46
C ALA A 307 13.96 9.88 21.87
N ALA A 308 13.56 8.62 21.89
CA ALA A 308 14.30 7.55 21.22
C ALA A 308 14.32 7.76 19.69
N LEU A 309 13.21 8.23 19.09
CA LEU A 309 13.15 8.52 17.66
C LEU A 309 14.15 9.62 17.26
N ALA A 310 14.30 10.66 18.06
CA ALA A 310 15.33 11.68 17.84
C ALA A 310 16.75 11.08 17.85
N GLY A 311 17.04 10.17 18.79
CA GLY A 311 18.31 9.44 18.80
C GLY A 311 18.50 8.54 17.57
N ALA A 312 17.41 7.89 17.13
CA ALA A 312 17.39 7.03 15.95
C ALA A 312 17.68 7.81 14.64
N ILE A 313 17.30 9.09 14.55
CA ILE A 313 17.66 9.97 13.42
C ILE A 313 19.19 10.04 13.25
N GLY A 314 19.94 10.33 14.33
CA GLY A 314 21.39 10.40 14.27
C GLY A 314 22.03 9.09 13.87
N ALA A 315 21.53 7.97 14.41
CA ALA A 315 22.04 6.64 14.08
C ALA A 315 21.65 6.20 12.64
N ALA A 316 20.50 6.64 12.12
CA ALA A 316 20.10 6.39 10.74
C ALA A 316 20.97 7.18 9.75
N LEU A 317 21.25 8.46 10.02
CA LEU A 317 22.13 9.30 9.19
C LEU A 317 23.55 8.72 9.02
N ALA A 318 23.99 7.85 9.92
CA ALA A 318 25.29 7.16 9.80
C ALA A 318 25.23 5.95 8.84
N ILE A 319 24.06 5.52 8.37
CA ILE A 319 23.92 4.41 7.42
C ILE A 319 24.24 4.91 6.02
N PRO A 320 25.18 4.28 5.28
CA PRO A 320 25.46 4.65 3.91
C PRO A 320 24.21 4.52 3.02
N ARG A 321 23.95 5.49 2.17
CA ARG A 321 22.78 5.54 1.28
C ARG A 321 22.67 4.33 0.35
N THR A 322 23.77 3.68 0.05
CA THR A 322 23.82 2.42 -0.73
C THR A 322 23.13 1.26 -0.03
N VAL A 323 23.06 1.24 1.32
CA VAL A 323 22.44 0.16 2.08
C VAL A 323 20.92 0.11 1.86
N PRO A 324 20.13 1.18 2.10
CA PRO A 324 18.69 1.17 1.80
C PRO A 324 18.42 0.92 0.32
N HIS A 325 19.17 1.52 -0.58
CA HIS A 325 19.02 1.31 -2.02
C HIS A 325 19.24 -0.16 -2.43
N ALA A 326 20.33 -0.78 -1.98
CA ALA A 326 20.64 -2.18 -2.26
C ALA A 326 19.56 -3.12 -1.72
N ARG A 327 19.00 -2.81 -0.52
CA ARG A 327 17.90 -3.58 0.04
C ARG A 327 16.67 -3.56 -0.86
N VAL A 328 16.29 -2.40 -1.42
CA VAL A 328 15.17 -2.29 -2.35
C VAL A 328 15.43 -3.10 -3.62
N LEU A 329 16.60 -2.97 -4.22
CA LEU A 329 16.99 -3.72 -5.43
C LEU A 329 16.98 -5.24 -5.18
N CYS A 330 17.33 -5.67 -3.98
CA CYS A 330 17.33 -7.08 -3.62
C CYS A 330 15.92 -7.64 -3.36
N LEU A 331 15.00 -6.88 -2.75
CA LEU A 331 13.78 -7.44 -2.17
C LEU A 331 12.48 -6.91 -2.77
N PHE A 332 12.45 -5.64 -3.23
CA PHE A 332 11.23 -4.88 -3.44
C PHE A 332 11.10 -4.29 -4.85
N THR A 333 11.77 -4.86 -5.85
CA THR A 333 11.59 -4.42 -7.23
C THR A 333 10.28 -4.91 -7.82
N ARG A 334 9.70 -4.13 -8.75
CA ARG A 334 8.51 -4.48 -9.51
C ARG A 334 8.64 -5.83 -10.21
N GLU A 335 9.82 -6.12 -10.78
CA GLU A 335 10.06 -7.37 -11.50
C GLU A 335 9.92 -8.59 -10.57
N ARG A 336 10.55 -8.54 -9.38
CA ARG A 336 10.44 -9.62 -8.39
C ARG A 336 9.01 -9.81 -7.87
N TRP A 337 8.30 -8.72 -7.71
CA TRP A 337 6.90 -8.76 -7.30
C TRP A 337 6.03 -9.44 -8.37
N LEU A 338 6.19 -9.06 -9.64
CA LEU A 338 5.46 -9.67 -10.76
C LEU A 338 5.82 -11.15 -10.93
N ASP A 339 7.09 -11.55 -10.83
CA ASP A 339 7.52 -12.95 -10.86
C ASP A 339 6.79 -13.78 -9.80
N ARG A 340 6.64 -13.24 -8.59
CA ARG A 340 5.91 -13.90 -7.50
C ARG A 340 4.41 -13.96 -7.76
N CYS A 341 3.81 -12.91 -8.34
CA CYS A 341 2.41 -12.94 -8.77
C CYS A 341 2.16 -14.06 -9.78
N GLU A 342 2.99 -14.14 -10.82
CA GLU A 342 2.87 -15.19 -11.85
C GLU A 342 3.06 -16.60 -11.29
N ALA A 343 3.98 -16.78 -10.34
CA ALA A 343 4.17 -18.05 -9.64
C ALA A 343 2.93 -18.45 -8.82
N LEU A 344 2.29 -17.48 -8.15
CA LEU A 344 1.03 -17.71 -7.42
C LEU A 344 -0.12 -18.06 -8.35
N TYR A 345 -0.22 -17.41 -9.51
CA TYR A 345 -1.22 -17.76 -10.54
C TYR A 345 -1.04 -19.19 -11.05
N ALA A 346 0.21 -19.60 -11.32
CA ALA A 346 0.51 -20.97 -11.72
C ALA A 346 0.13 -21.99 -10.63
N GLN A 347 0.39 -21.68 -9.36
CA GLN A 347 0.01 -22.53 -8.22
C GLN A 347 -1.51 -22.64 -8.06
N ALA A 348 -2.24 -21.51 -8.17
CA ALA A 348 -3.71 -21.53 -8.07
C ALA A 348 -4.37 -22.33 -9.20
N ARG A 349 -3.78 -22.32 -10.40
CA ARG A 349 -4.26 -23.08 -11.57
C ARG A 349 -3.94 -24.57 -11.52
N ALA A 350 -2.92 -24.95 -10.77
CA ALA A 350 -2.49 -26.36 -10.67
C ALA A 350 -3.22 -27.12 -9.56
N ALA A 351 -3.98 -26.45 -8.72
CA ALA A 351 -4.70 -27.00 -7.58
C ALA A 351 -6.12 -27.42 -7.96
#